data_915d58a5a4c81bafeaba7cbc7db9dbad
#
_entry.id   915d58a5a4c81bafeaba7cbc7db9dbad
#
_cell.length_a   1.000
_cell.length_b   1.000
_cell.length_c   1.000
_cell.angle_alpha   90.00
_cell.angle_beta   90.00
_cell.angle_gamma   90.00
#
_symmetry.space_group_name_H-M   'P 1'
#
loop_
_entity.id
_entity.type
_entity.pdbx_description
1 polymer ?
#
loop_
_entity_poly.entity_id
_entity_poly.type
_entity_poly.pdbx_seq_one_letter_code
_entity_poly.pdbx_strand_id
1 'polypeptide(L)'
;MNILSDMDTFDSGDNPNFNTGTLFDLPTGKYVQGVDGEWYLTGGLPMHITVFGGRNGHFKSTITNACAQRITAIYPDSDLIVEDTEDSLTKDKERAYAMAEELAPKINKNNVQWLKGIDYDLDTFDKWFKDYCIKKEANAKDLMVETPFFDEKTHKPLRVMIPTTMMMDSITELVTAVEEDMVNGEKTQGIGDPKNNTVAMVDGNKKTLWIRTMRRRCQKYGIIFVGTGHYDKILEMDPYSPTPKETIVGKQSWKLKRCGSNLKFLASIYAITNATLLVDSNKEPLYDDGTSASKDIFQVDVTLERCKTACSGTTTPFVASQTKGFLNAVTNYHYLRLNNYFGLNGNKQKQQPFLMPDTTISRNTVRQIAGSSPQVRRALELAAQYCFIKNNWNTRDLHVDFSMEPAKVFDILNSDKKKTLVQDVLNTRGYWTYGQCDIPYMSLIRMLELVKQG
;
A
#
# COMPACT_ATOMS: atom_id res chain seq x y z
N MET A 1 22.86 -35.74 15.77
CA MET A 1 21.59 -35.93 15.03
C MET A 1 20.73 -34.69 15.30
N ASN A 2 20.50 -33.86 14.30
CA ASN A 2 19.70 -32.65 14.47
C ASN A 2 18.26 -33.00 14.05
N ILE A 3 17.42 -33.35 15.02
CA ILE A 3 16.04 -33.78 14.79
C ILE A 3 15.23 -32.76 13.99
N LEU A 4 15.57 -31.46 14.13
CA LEU A 4 14.86 -30.39 13.42
C LEU A 4 15.19 -30.34 11.92
N SER A 5 16.35 -30.87 11.48
CA SER A 5 16.70 -30.94 10.06
C SER A 5 15.94 -32.01 9.29
N ASP A 6 15.45 -33.03 10.01
CA ASP A 6 14.76 -34.18 9.42
C ASP A 6 13.21 -34.02 9.49
N MET A 7 12.74 -32.95 10.13
CA MET A 7 11.32 -32.61 10.11
C MET A 7 10.99 -31.87 8.80
N ASP A 8 10.02 -32.37 8.04
CA ASP A 8 9.37 -31.57 7.00
C ASP A 8 8.79 -30.31 7.63
N THR A 9 9.63 -29.31 7.76
CA THR A 9 9.16 -27.98 8.17
C THR A 9 8.32 -27.47 7.01
N PHE A 10 7.03 -27.28 7.24
CA PHE A 10 6.21 -26.43 6.40
C PHE A 10 6.89 -25.06 6.37
N ASP A 11 7.65 -24.85 5.30
CA ASP A 11 8.37 -23.62 5.13
C ASP A 11 7.37 -22.50 4.82
N SER A 12 6.95 -21.82 5.86
CA SER A 12 6.47 -20.46 5.75
C SER A 12 7.69 -19.54 5.71
N GLY A 13 8.58 -19.76 4.75
CA GLY A 13 9.60 -18.77 4.44
C GLY A 13 8.88 -17.42 4.35
N ASP A 14 9.41 -16.38 4.98
CA ASP A 14 8.79 -15.08 4.96
C ASP A 14 8.68 -14.61 3.51
N ASN A 15 7.49 -14.78 2.93
CA ASN A 15 7.22 -14.30 1.58
C ASN A 15 7.51 -12.79 1.55
N PRO A 16 8.20 -12.28 0.53
CA PRO A 16 8.48 -10.86 0.42
C PRO A 16 7.17 -10.09 0.28
N ASN A 17 7.14 -8.85 0.76
CA ASN A 17 6.04 -7.96 0.42
C ASN A 17 6.16 -7.54 -1.05
N PHE A 18 5.03 -7.30 -1.68
CA PHE A 18 4.93 -6.84 -3.06
C PHE A 18 4.90 -5.31 -3.10
N ASN A 19 5.88 -4.73 -3.79
CA ASN A 19 5.98 -3.28 -3.88
C ASN A 19 4.76 -2.67 -4.58
N THR A 20 4.29 -1.57 -4.04
CA THR A 20 3.27 -0.73 -4.68
C THR A 20 3.89 0.33 -5.60
N GLY A 21 5.20 0.52 -5.54
CA GLY A 21 5.92 1.60 -6.22
C GLY A 21 5.56 2.98 -5.69
N THR A 22 5.24 3.07 -4.40
CA THR A 22 4.87 4.31 -3.70
C THR A 22 5.70 4.48 -2.43
N LEU A 23 5.58 5.64 -1.79
CA LEU A 23 6.21 5.87 -0.47
C LEU A 23 5.74 4.89 0.62
N PHE A 24 4.62 4.19 0.42
CA PHE A 24 4.13 3.15 1.34
C PHE A 24 5.11 1.98 1.51
N ASP A 25 5.91 1.71 0.48
CA ASP A 25 6.85 0.61 0.50
C ASP A 25 8.00 0.82 1.51
N LEU A 26 8.37 2.07 1.77
CA LEU A 26 9.49 2.40 2.67
C LEU A 26 9.21 2.11 4.15
N PRO A 27 8.09 2.59 4.74
CA PRO A 27 7.78 2.33 6.14
C PRO A 27 7.35 0.89 6.40
N THR A 28 7.10 0.07 5.36
CA THR A 28 6.66 -1.33 5.47
C THR A 28 7.74 -2.35 5.19
N GLY A 29 8.95 -1.91 4.79
CA GLY A 29 10.02 -2.79 4.39
C GLY A 29 11.42 -2.36 4.81
N LYS A 30 12.39 -3.05 4.23
CA LYS A 30 13.83 -2.80 4.34
C LYS A 30 14.51 -3.19 3.03
N TYR A 31 15.75 -2.76 2.82
CA TYR A 31 16.56 -3.30 1.74
C TYR A 31 17.20 -4.63 2.13
N VAL A 32 17.18 -5.58 1.19
CA VAL A 32 17.88 -6.87 1.28
C VAL A 32 18.61 -7.13 -0.03
N GLN A 33 19.72 -7.84 0.04
CA GLN A 33 20.46 -8.24 -1.15
C GLN A 33 19.79 -9.44 -1.80
N GLY A 34 19.58 -9.38 -3.12
CA GLY A 34 19.00 -10.44 -3.91
C GLY A 34 20.02 -11.45 -4.41
N VAL A 35 19.52 -12.49 -5.11
CA VAL A 35 20.32 -13.58 -5.69
C VAL A 35 21.31 -13.11 -6.76
N ASP A 36 21.03 -11.98 -7.40
CA ASP A 36 21.87 -11.33 -8.41
C ASP A 36 22.85 -10.31 -7.82
N GLY A 37 22.85 -10.14 -6.49
CA GLY A 37 23.69 -9.18 -5.78
C GLY A 37 23.13 -7.75 -5.74
N GLU A 38 22.00 -7.49 -6.39
CA GLU A 38 21.31 -6.20 -6.31
C GLU A 38 20.55 -6.03 -4.98
N TRP A 39 20.30 -4.79 -4.61
CA TRP A 39 19.55 -4.45 -3.41
C TRP A 39 18.06 -4.24 -3.71
N TYR A 40 17.20 -5.01 -3.08
CA TYR A 40 15.74 -4.94 -3.29
C TYR A 40 15.02 -4.44 -2.04
N LEU A 41 14.05 -3.54 -2.26
CA LEU A 41 13.15 -3.09 -1.21
C LEU A 41 12.06 -4.15 -0.98
N THR A 42 11.96 -4.67 0.25
CA THR A 42 11.00 -5.71 0.62
C THR A 42 9.66 -5.15 1.11
N GLY A 43 9.44 -3.84 1.00
CA GLY A 43 8.24 -3.17 1.46
C GLY A 43 7.05 -3.33 0.52
N GLY A 44 5.91 -2.82 0.94
CA GLY A 44 4.64 -2.89 0.20
C GLY A 44 3.61 -3.78 0.89
N LEU A 45 2.83 -4.51 0.10
CA LEU A 45 1.74 -5.35 0.60
C LEU A 45 2.20 -6.80 0.79
N PRO A 46 2.01 -7.40 1.99
CA PRO A 46 2.35 -8.80 2.24
C PRO A 46 1.28 -9.76 1.69
N MET A 47 1.67 -10.98 1.37
CA MET A 47 0.72 -12.11 1.19
C MET A 47 0.05 -12.46 2.52
N HIS A 48 -0.66 -11.49 3.05
CA HIS A 48 -1.31 -11.51 4.35
C HIS A 48 -2.41 -10.43 4.39
N ILE A 49 -2.97 -10.14 5.56
CA ILE A 49 -4.01 -9.14 5.75
C ILE A 49 -3.39 -7.76 5.98
N THR A 50 -3.78 -6.80 5.16
CA THR A 50 -3.54 -5.36 5.33
C THR A 50 -4.88 -4.64 5.49
N VAL A 51 -4.98 -3.73 6.45
CA VAL A 51 -6.21 -2.98 6.72
C VAL A 51 -5.92 -1.48 6.77
N PHE A 52 -6.70 -0.73 6.03
CA PHE A 52 -6.75 0.73 6.10
C PHE A 52 -8.01 1.18 6.82
N GLY A 53 -7.86 1.66 8.04
CA GLY A 53 -8.95 2.19 8.85
C GLY A 53 -9.04 3.71 8.77
N GLY A 54 -10.23 4.27 8.95
CA GLY A 54 -10.42 5.72 9.01
C GLY A 54 -11.88 6.12 9.01
N ARG A 55 -12.15 7.40 9.18
CA ARG A 55 -13.51 7.96 9.07
C ARG A 55 -13.98 8.01 7.63
N ASN A 56 -15.27 8.29 7.44
CA ASN A 56 -15.80 8.60 6.13
C ASN A 56 -15.13 9.84 5.55
N GLY A 57 -14.86 9.84 4.23
CA GLY A 57 -14.17 10.94 3.57
C GLY A 57 -12.65 11.00 3.77
N HIS A 58 -12.03 10.02 4.48
CA HIS A 58 -10.58 9.99 4.72
C HIS A 58 -9.80 9.17 3.67
N PHE A 59 -10.33 9.02 2.46
CA PHE A 59 -9.65 8.40 1.31
C PHE A 59 -9.17 6.96 1.51
N LYS A 60 -9.78 6.21 2.45
CA LYS A 60 -9.45 4.78 2.66
C LYS A 60 -9.54 3.99 1.36
N SER A 61 -10.71 4.02 0.73
CA SER A 61 -11.01 3.32 -0.51
C SER A 61 -10.05 3.71 -1.62
N THR A 62 -9.74 5.00 -1.75
CA THR A 62 -8.81 5.52 -2.76
C THR A 62 -7.41 4.96 -2.58
N ILE A 63 -6.85 5.03 -1.37
CA ILE A 63 -5.49 4.52 -1.08
C ILE A 63 -5.45 2.99 -1.23
N THR A 64 -6.44 2.30 -0.67
CA THR A 64 -6.52 0.83 -0.74
C THR A 64 -6.61 0.35 -2.17
N ASN A 65 -7.51 0.95 -2.96
CA ASN A 65 -7.71 0.60 -4.37
C ASN A 65 -6.48 0.93 -5.22
N ALA A 66 -5.84 2.09 -5.00
CA ALA A 66 -4.60 2.44 -5.68
C ALA A 66 -3.49 1.41 -5.39
N CYS A 67 -3.26 1.04 -4.14
CA CYS A 67 -2.28 0.03 -3.77
C CYS A 67 -2.58 -1.34 -4.40
N ALA A 68 -3.85 -1.78 -4.35
CA ALA A 68 -4.27 -3.06 -4.89
C ALA A 68 -4.06 -3.14 -6.42
N GLN A 69 -4.50 -2.13 -7.15
CA GLN A 69 -4.35 -2.08 -8.60
C GLN A 69 -2.89 -1.95 -9.06
N ARG A 70 -2.05 -1.24 -8.27
CA ARG A 70 -0.62 -1.12 -8.58
C ARG A 70 0.09 -2.47 -8.49
N ILE A 71 -0.29 -3.36 -7.56
CA ILE A 71 0.22 -4.74 -7.55
C ILE A 71 -0.11 -5.42 -8.89
N THR A 72 -1.36 -5.36 -9.34
CA THR A 72 -1.80 -5.98 -10.61
C THR A 72 -1.12 -5.38 -11.83
N ALA A 73 -0.76 -4.09 -11.80
CA ALA A 73 -0.04 -3.43 -12.88
C ALA A 73 1.47 -3.70 -12.90
N ILE A 74 2.07 -3.99 -11.74
CA ILE A 74 3.52 -4.20 -11.57
C ILE A 74 3.90 -5.66 -11.79
N TYR A 75 3.07 -6.60 -11.32
CA TYR A 75 3.38 -8.02 -11.30
C TYR A 75 2.58 -8.75 -12.38
N PRO A 76 3.26 -9.30 -13.42
CA PRO A 76 2.60 -9.98 -14.52
C PRO A 76 1.68 -11.12 -14.05
N ASP A 77 0.58 -11.31 -14.76
CA ASP A 77 -0.41 -12.38 -14.54
C ASP A 77 -1.06 -12.40 -13.14
N SER A 78 -0.84 -11.34 -12.35
CA SER A 78 -1.52 -11.22 -11.05
C SER A 78 -2.99 -10.87 -11.21
N ASP A 79 -3.82 -11.50 -10.38
CA ASP A 79 -5.27 -11.24 -10.33
C ASP A 79 -5.62 -10.14 -9.34
N LEU A 80 -6.72 -9.44 -9.62
CA LEU A 80 -7.38 -8.51 -8.72
C LEU A 80 -8.84 -8.91 -8.53
N ILE A 81 -9.24 -9.19 -7.30
CA ILE A 81 -10.62 -9.42 -6.90
C ILE A 81 -11.06 -8.24 -6.05
N VAL A 82 -12.10 -7.55 -6.45
CA VAL A 82 -12.67 -6.41 -5.72
C VAL A 82 -14.05 -6.82 -5.21
N GLU A 83 -14.19 -6.88 -3.90
CA GLU A 83 -15.46 -7.02 -3.20
C GLU A 83 -15.89 -5.65 -2.69
N ASP A 84 -16.90 -5.06 -3.34
CA ASP A 84 -17.39 -3.72 -3.05
C ASP A 84 -18.71 -3.78 -2.29
N THR A 85 -18.62 -3.85 -0.97
CA THR A 85 -19.78 -3.93 -0.07
C THR A 85 -20.54 -2.61 0.05
N GLU A 86 -19.95 -1.49 -0.41
CA GLU A 86 -20.56 -0.16 -0.38
C GLU A 86 -21.15 0.26 -1.73
N ASP A 87 -20.98 -0.58 -2.77
CA ASP A 87 -21.40 -0.29 -4.16
C ASP A 87 -20.90 1.08 -4.67
N SER A 88 -19.70 1.47 -4.26
CA SER A 88 -19.08 2.76 -4.56
C SER A 88 -18.09 2.70 -5.71
N LEU A 89 -17.37 1.58 -5.84
CA LEU A 89 -16.34 1.36 -6.85
C LEU A 89 -16.89 0.67 -8.09
N THR A 90 -17.83 -0.25 -7.93
CA THR A 90 -18.41 -1.02 -9.03
C THR A 90 -19.29 -0.18 -9.94
N LYS A 91 -19.85 0.94 -9.46
CA LYS A 91 -20.64 1.88 -10.25
C LYS A 91 -19.83 2.66 -11.26
N ASP A 92 -18.56 2.96 -10.95
CA ASP A 92 -17.68 3.75 -11.82
C ASP A 92 -16.31 3.07 -11.91
N LYS A 93 -16.24 1.96 -12.64
CA LYS A 93 -15.02 1.16 -12.81
C LYS A 93 -13.91 1.94 -13.50
N GLU A 94 -14.22 2.81 -14.46
CA GLU A 94 -13.20 3.61 -15.15
C GLU A 94 -12.53 4.60 -14.19
N ARG A 95 -13.32 5.23 -13.32
CA ARG A 95 -12.78 6.06 -12.25
C ARG A 95 -11.95 5.23 -11.25
N ALA A 96 -12.41 4.04 -10.89
CA ALA A 96 -11.69 3.14 -10.02
C ALA A 96 -10.33 2.74 -10.62
N TYR A 97 -10.25 2.43 -11.91
CA TYR A 97 -8.98 2.18 -12.61
C TYR A 97 -8.08 3.42 -12.66
N ALA A 98 -8.65 4.60 -12.86
CA ALA A 98 -7.88 5.85 -12.87
C ALA A 98 -7.17 6.14 -11.54
N MET A 99 -7.61 5.55 -10.42
CA MET A 99 -6.96 5.70 -9.11
C MET A 99 -5.54 5.13 -9.06
N ALA A 100 -5.15 4.25 -9.99
CA ALA A 100 -3.78 3.75 -10.13
C ALA A 100 -2.85 4.70 -10.91
N GLU A 101 -3.37 5.83 -11.40
CA GLU A 101 -2.65 6.90 -12.12
C GLU A 101 -1.86 6.35 -13.32
N GLU A 102 -0.53 6.58 -13.37
CA GLU A 102 0.33 6.17 -14.49
C GLU A 102 0.41 4.66 -14.72
N LEU A 103 -0.03 3.84 -13.80
CA LEU A 103 -0.09 2.39 -13.95
C LEU A 103 -1.45 1.89 -14.46
N ALA A 104 -2.49 2.71 -14.42
CA ALA A 104 -3.84 2.31 -14.86
C ALA A 104 -3.86 1.69 -16.28
N PRO A 105 -3.11 2.20 -17.27
CA PRO A 105 -3.06 1.60 -18.61
C PRO A 105 -2.40 0.22 -18.66
N LYS A 106 -1.61 -0.14 -17.64
CA LYS A 106 -0.89 -1.41 -17.57
C LYS A 106 -1.71 -2.53 -16.94
N ILE A 107 -2.87 -2.21 -16.34
CA ILE A 107 -3.72 -3.19 -15.70
C ILE A 107 -4.40 -4.06 -16.76
N ASN A 108 -4.15 -5.36 -16.72
CA ASN A 108 -4.89 -6.30 -17.55
C ASN A 108 -6.30 -6.47 -16.97
N LYS A 109 -7.28 -5.83 -17.59
CA LYS A 109 -8.69 -5.87 -17.14
C LYS A 109 -9.30 -7.26 -17.15
N ASN A 110 -8.75 -8.21 -17.90
CA ASN A 110 -9.21 -9.60 -17.90
C ASN A 110 -8.86 -10.33 -16.58
N ASN A 111 -7.84 -9.87 -15.87
CA ASN A 111 -7.44 -10.40 -14.57
C ASN A 111 -8.14 -9.68 -13.40
N VAL A 112 -9.16 -8.87 -13.68
CA VAL A 112 -9.90 -8.11 -12.66
C VAL A 112 -11.31 -8.62 -12.55
N GLN A 113 -11.67 -9.15 -11.39
CA GLN A 113 -13.02 -9.58 -11.03
C GLN A 113 -13.66 -8.57 -10.08
N TRP A 114 -14.77 -7.96 -10.50
CA TRP A 114 -15.58 -7.08 -9.67
C TRP A 114 -16.78 -7.85 -9.12
N LEU A 115 -16.85 -7.94 -7.79
CA LEU A 115 -17.98 -8.50 -7.07
C LEU A 115 -18.78 -7.35 -6.43
N LYS A 116 -20.10 -7.45 -6.47
CA LYS A 116 -20.97 -6.48 -5.81
C LYS A 116 -21.37 -7.05 -4.46
N GLY A 117 -21.07 -6.33 -3.39
CA GLY A 117 -21.34 -6.78 -2.03
C GLY A 117 -22.82 -7.04 -1.73
N ILE A 118 -23.72 -6.43 -2.50
CA ILE A 118 -25.17 -6.69 -2.37
C ILE A 118 -25.56 -8.10 -2.79
N ASP A 119 -24.75 -8.75 -3.63
CA ASP A 119 -25.01 -10.12 -4.13
C ASP A 119 -24.37 -11.20 -3.24
N TYR A 120 -23.57 -10.81 -2.25
CA TYR A 120 -22.77 -11.71 -1.44
C TYR A 120 -22.81 -11.36 0.04
N ASP A 121 -23.43 -12.21 0.83
CA ASP A 121 -23.17 -12.26 2.25
C ASP A 121 -21.81 -12.91 2.54
N LEU A 122 -21.35 -12.87 3.79
CA LEU A 122 -20.06 -13.44 4.19
C LEU A 122 -19.96 -14.95 3.86
N ASP A 123 -21.03 -15.71 4.04
CA ASP A 123 -21.02 -17.15 3.86
C ASP A 123 -20.93 -17.49 2.36
N THR A 124 -21.71 -16.80 1.51
CA THR A 124 -21.69 -16.94 0.05
C THR A 124 -20.35 -16.50 -0.53
N PHE A 125 -19.83 -15.37 -0.08
CA PHE A 125 -18.50 -14.89 -0.46
C PHE A 125 -17.40 -15.88 -0.06
N ASP A 126 -17.41 -16.40 1.18
CA ASP A 126 -16.41 -17.36 1.67
C ASP A 126 -16.42 -18.67 0.87
N LYS A 127 -17.61 -19.12 0.46
CA LYS A 127 -17.74 -20.31 -0.41
C LYS A 127 -17.12 -20.05 -1.78
N TRP A 128 -17.47 -18.95 -2.43
CA TRP A 128 -16.90 -18.58 -3.72
C TRP A 128 -15.38 -18.44 -3.66
N PHE A 129 -14.88 -17.79 -2.60
CA PHE A 129 -13.45 -17.60 -2.41
C PHE A 129 -12.70 -18.89 -2.11
N LYS A 130 -13.32 -19.85 -1.42
CA LYS A 130 -12.77 -21.20 -1.26
C LYS A 130 -12.60 -21.92 -2.60
N ASP A 131 -13.63 -21.85 -3.45
CA ASP A 131 -13.58 -22.45 -4.77
C ASP A 131 -12.47 -21.83 -5.64
N TYR A 132 -12.28 -20.50 -5.55
CA TYR A 132 -11.15 -19.82 -6.18
C TYR A 132 -9.81 -20.37 -5.66
N CYS A 133 -9.63 -20.47 -4.35
CA CYS A 133 -8.40 -21.00 -3.74
C CYS A 133 -8.10 -22.45 -4.17
N ILE A 134 -9.12 -23.29 -4.24
CA ILE A 134 -8.99 -24.70 -4.72
C ILE A 134 -8.53 -24.72 -6.18
N LYS A 135 -9.11 -23.90 -7.05
CA LYS A 135 -8.68 -23.79 -8.45
C LYS A 135 -7.24 -23.30 -8.55
N LYS A 136 -6.86 -22.32 -7.75
CA LYS A 136 -5.49 -21.80 -7.72
C LYS A 136 -4.50 -22.87 -7.25
N GLU A 137 -4.84 -23.67 -6.24
CA GLU A 137 -4.02 -24.79 -5.76
C GLU A 137 -3.85 -25.88 -6.82
N ALA A 138 -4.91 -26.19 -7.56
CA ALA A 138 -4.85 -27.18 -8.64
C ALA A 138 -3.89 -26.77 -9.77
N ASN A 139 -3.70 -25.48 -9.99
CA ASN A 139 -2.79 -24.92 -10.99
C ASN A 139 -1.46 -24.42 -10.38
N ALA A 140 -1.14 -24.78 -9.13
CA ALA A 140 -0.01 -24.22 -8.40
C ALA A 140 1.33 -24.38 -9.13
N LYS A 141 1.55 -25.45 -9.88
CA LYS A 141 2.79 -25.70 -10.63
C LYS A 141 3.07 -24.60 -11.66
N ASP A 142 2.02 -24.14 -12.34
CA ASP A 142 2.12 -23.14 -13.40
C ASP A 142 2.10 -21.71 -12.85
N LEU A 143 1.66 -21.55 -11.60
CA LEU A 143 1.53 -20.27 -10.90
C LEU A 143 2.74 -19.94 -10.01
N MET A 144 3.75 -20.80 -9.92
CA MET A 144 4.96 -20.52 -9.13
C MET A 144 5.97 -19.74 -9.94
N VAL A 145 6.39 -18.58 -9.42
CA VAL A 145 7.41 -17.69 -10.01
C VAL A 145 8.60 -17.52 -9.09
N GLU A 146 9.76 -17.28 -9.68
CA GLU A 146 10.98 -16.97 -8.95
C GLU A 146 11.03 -15.47 -8.63
N THR A 147 11.41 -15.16 -7.40
CA THR A 147 11.63 -13.79 -6.95
C THR A 147 13.13 -13.48 -6.92
N PRO A 148 13.55 -12.21 -6.84
CA PRO A 148 14.95 -11.87 -6.66
C PRO A 148 15.50 -12.20 -5.27
N PHE A 149 14.68 -12.68 -4.35
CA PHE A 149 15.09 -12.96 -2.96
C PHE A 149 15.63 -14.38 -2.80
N PHE A 150 16.43 -14.59 -1.76
CA PHE A 150 16.92 -15.92 -1.39
C PHE A 150 15.87 -16.68 -0.58
N ASP A 151 15.76 -17.96 -0.87
CA ASP A 151 15.25 -18.96 0.07
C ASP A 151 16.38 -19.29 1.07
N GLU A 152 16.19 -19.00 2.35
CA GLU A 152 17.21 -19.13 3.39
C GLU A 152 17.72 -20.58 3.56
N LYS A 153 16.91 -21.58 3.23
CA LYS A 153 17.27 -22.99 3.38
C LYS A 153 18.03 -23.55 2.17
N THR A 154 17.55 -23.20 0.99
CA THR A 154 18.07 -23.78 -0.25
C THR A 154 19.16 -22.90 -0.90
N HIS A 155 19.27 -21.65 -0.47
CA HIS A 155 20.12 -20.61 -1.10
C HIS A 155 19.84 -20.43 -2.60
N LYS A 156 18.63 -20.75 -3.04
CA LYS A 156 18.12 -20.55 -4.40
C LYS A 156 17.16 -19.36 -4.43
N PRO A 157 16.76 -18.89 -5.63
CA PRO A 157 15.69 -17.92 -5.72
C PRO A 157 14.44 -18.41 -5.01
N LEU A 158 13.90 -17.55 -4.12
CA LEU A 158 12.65 -17.83 -3.43
C LEU A 158 11.51 -17.90 -4.44
N ARG A 159 10.77 -19.00 -4.43
CA ARG A 159 9.61 -19.18 -5.30
C ARG A 159 8.33 -18.87 -4.54
N VAL A 160 7.50 -18.05 -5.13
CA VAL A 160 6.20 -17.65 -4.59
C VAL A 160 5.10 -17.91 -5.62
N MET A 161 3.88 -18.09 -5.16
CA MET A 161 2.74 -18.16 -6.06
C MET A 161 2.45 -16.76 -6.62
N ILE A 162 2.16 -16.65 -7.93
CA ILE A 162 1.70 -15.39 -8.55
C ILE A 162 0.63 -14.77 -7.65
N PRO A 163 0.77 -13.49 -7.24
CA PRO A 163 -0.12 -12.88 -6.26
C PRO A 163 -1.53 -12.71 -6.82
N THR A 164 -2.51 -12.94 -5.97
CA THR A 164 -3.87 -12.46 -6.17
C THR A 164 -4.14 -11.39 -5.14
N THR A 165 -4.39 -10.18 -5.58
CA THR A 165 -4.82 -9.11 -4.67
C THR A 165 -6.32 -9.20 -4.50
N MET A 166 -6.75 -9.35 -3.25
CA MET A 166 -8.14 -9.30 -2.87
C MET A 166 -8.40 -8.02 -2.10
N MET A 167 -9.15 -7.12 -2.70
CA MET A 167 -9.58 -5.87 -2.10
C MET A 167 -11.03 -6.01 -1.60
N MET A 168 -11.27 -5.62 -0.34
CA MET A 168 -12.61 -5.58 0.25
C MET A 168 -12.92 -4.16 0.76
N ASP A 169 -13.91 -3.53 0.21
CA ASP A 169 -14.36 -2.20 0.59
C ASP A 169 -15.86 -2.21 0.94
N SER A 170 -16.21 -2.34 2.24
CA SER A 170 -15.36 -2.44 3.44
C SER A 170 -15.59 -3.76 4.20
N ILE A 171 -14.59 -4.18 4.99
CA ILE A 171 -14.73 -5.33 5.91
C ILE A 171 -15.83 -5.08 6.95
N THR A 172 -16.01 -3.82 7.34
CA THR A 172 -16.95 -3.41 8.40
C THR A 172 -18.40 -3.44 7.98
N GLU A 173 -18.69 -3.35 6.68
CA GLU A 173 -20.06 -3.40 6.14
C GLU A 173 -20.42 -4.78 5.56
N LEU A 174 -19.51 -5.74 5.63
CA LEU A 174 -19.80 -7.10 5.21
C LEU A 174 -20.87 -7.71 6.14
N VAL A 175 -21.98 -8.15 5.56
CA VAL A 175 -23.12 -8.71 6.26
C VAL A 175 -22.98 -10.23 6.40
N THR A 176 -23.42 -10.81 7.50
CA THR A 176 -23.57 -12.27 7.64
C THR A 176 -25.02 -12.69 7.42
N ALA A 177 -25.25 -13.93 6.98
CA ALA A 177 -26.60 -14.46 6.82
C ALA A 177 -27.47 -14.31 8.10
N VAL A 178 -26.85 -14.35 9.28
CA VAL A 178 -27.54 -14.15 10.56
C VAL A 178 -28.03 -12.70 10.74
N GLU A 179 -27.24 -11.73 10.29
CA GLU A 179 -27.61 -10.30 10.32
C GLU A 179 -28.69 -10.01 9.28
N GLU A 180 -28.61 -10.65 8.13
CA GLU A 180 -29.60 -10.52 7.05
C GLU A 180 -30.96 -11.09 7.43
N ASP A 181 -31.03 -12.26 8.05
CA ASP A 181 -32.25 -12.87 8.61
C ASP A 181 -32.95 -11.95 9.62
N MET A 182 -32.18 -11.16 10.38
CA MET A 182 -32.73 -10.18 11.31
C MET A 182 -33.36 -8.98 10.60
N VAL A 183 -32.69 -8.47 9.57
CA VAL A 183 -33.17 -7.30 8.80
C VAL A 183 -34.44 -7.65 8.04
N ASN A 184 -34.53 -8.86 7.51
CA ASN A 184 -35.69 -9.34 6.74
C ASN A 184 -36.92 -9.68 7.60
N GLY A 185 -36.85 -9.51 8.91
CA GLY A 185 -38.03 -9.55 9.78
C GLY A 185 -38.45 -10.93 10.25
N GLU A 186 -37.72 -11.99 9.93
CA GLU A 186 -38.04 -13.35 10.41
C GLU A 186 -37.82 -13.50 11.94
N LYS A 187 -37.10 -12.57 12.55
CA LYS A 187 -36.76 -12.58 13.99
C LYS A 187 -36.89 -11.22 14.68
N THR A 188 -37.70 -10.29 14.17
CA THR A 188 -37.91 -8.97 14.80
C THR A 188 -38.62 -9.10 16.15
N GLN A 189 -37.82 -9.03 17.19
CA GLN A 189 -38.28 -8.69 18.53
C GLN A 189 -37.76 -7.28 18.85
N GLY A 190 -38.55 -6.49 19.60
CA GLY A 190 -38.35 -5.05 19.80
C GLY A 190 -36.97 -4.62 20.30
N ILE A 191 -36.68 -3.34 20.16
CA ILE A 191 -35.46 -2.69 20.65
C ILE A 191 -35.27 -3.00 22.14
N GLY A 192 -34.17 -3.70 22.49
CA GLY A 192 -33.86 -4.07 23.88
C GLY A 192 -33.98 -5.57 24.20
N ASP A 193 -34.36 -6.42 23.25
CA ASP A 193 -34.39 -7.87 23.47
C ASP A 193 -32.98 -8.43 23.65
N PRO A 194 -32.72 -9.26 24.70
CA PRO A 194 -31.45 -9.94 24.91
C PRO A 194 -30.98 -10.80 23.72
N LYS A 195 -31.92 -11.28 22.88
CA LYS A 195 -31.60 -12.02 21.66
C LYS A 195 -30.86 -11.20 20.62
N ASN A 196 -31.09 -9.88 20.54
CA ASN A 196 -30.36 -9.00 19.64
C ASN A 196 -28.87 -8.89 20.02
N ASN A 197 -28.55 -8.91 21.31
CA ASN A 197 -27.15 -8.95 21.78
C ASN A 197 -26.47 -10.27 21.43
N THR A 198 -27.21 -11.38 21.48
CA THR A 198 -26.70 -12.71 21.12
C THR A 198 -26.34 -12.79 19.64
N VAL A 199 -27.16 -12.18 18.77
CA VAL A 199 -26.89 -12.13 17.32
C VAL A 199 -25.66 -11.30 17.00
N ALA A 200 -25.53 -10.12 17.57
CA ALA A 200 -24.30 -9.30 17.39
C ALA A 200 -23.04 -10.04 17.85
N MET A 201 -23.12 -10.86 18.91
CA MET A 201 -22.01 -11.71 19.34
C MET A 201 -21.72 -12.84 18.33
N VAL A 202 -22.76 -13.49 17.79
CA VAL A 202 -22.60 -14.55 16.78
C VAL A 202 -21.99 -13.99 15.50
N ASP A 203 -22.48 -12.84 15.03
CA ASP A 203 -21.91 -12.12 13.87
C ASP A 203 -20.43 -11.78 14.09
N GLY A 204 -20.09 -11.14 15.19
CA GLY A 204 -18.70 -10.80 15.52
C GLY A 204 -17.78 -12.02 15.61
N ASN A 205 -18.30 -13.16 16.14
CA ASN A 205 -17.55 -14.42 16.20
C ASN A 205 -17.35 -15.03 14.80
N LYS A 206 -18.37 -15.03 13.93
CA LYS A 206 -18.27 -15.49 12.54
C LYS A 206 -17.24 -14.67 11.77
N LYS A 207 -17.30 -13.35 11.81
CA LYS A 207 -16.33 -12.45 11.19
C LYS A 207 -14.91 -12.70 11.72
N THR A 208 -14.74 -12.87 13.02
CA THR A 208 -13.44 -13.19 13.65
C THR A 208 -12.87 -14.52 13.14
N LEU A 209 -13.70 -15.57 13.08
CA LEU A 209 -13.29 -16.89 12.59
C LEU A 209 -12.90 -16.81 11.10
N TRP A 210 -13.69 -16.11 10.30
CA TRP A 210 -13.40 -15.90 8.88
C TRP A 210 -12.06 -15.17 8.67
N ILE A 211 -11.78 -14.10 9.42
CA ILE A 211 -10.50 -13.37 9.34
C ILE A 211 -9.31 -14.28 9.69
N ARG A 212 -9.45 -15.15 10.71
CA ARG A 212 -8.41 -16.14 11.06
C ARG A 212 -8.17 -17.13 9.94
N THR A 213 -9.23 -17.57 9.27
CA THR A 213 -9.16 -18.49 8.13
C THR A 213 -8.53 -17.80 6.92
N MET A 214 -8.92 -16.54 6.67
CA MET A 214 -8.36 -15.72 5.60
C MET A 214 -6.83 -15.57 5.72
N ARG A 215 -6.31 -15.35 6.93
CA ARG A 215 -4.87 -15.31 7.15
C ARG A 215 -4.13 -16.55 6.63
N ARG A 216 -4.65 -17.75 6.90
CA ARG A 216 -4.07 -19.01 6.43
C ARG A 216 -4.14 -19.13 4.91
N ARG A 217 -5.26 -18.71 4.32
CA ARG A 217 -5.44 -18.71 2.85
C ARG A 217 -4.46 -17.73 2.17
N CYS A 218 -4.27 -16.55 2.73
CA CYS A 218 -3.30 -15.58 2.21
C CYS A 218 -1.92 -16.24 2.05
N GLN A 219 -1.42 -16.88 3.08
CA GLN A 219 -0.10 -17.52 3.06
C GLN A 219 -0.06 -18.73 2.12
N LYS A 220 -1.07 -19.61 2.17
CA LYS A 220 -1.07 -20.86 1.39
C LYS A 220 -1.25 -20.63 -0.11
N TYR A 221 -2.07 -19.65 -0.50
CA TYR A 221 -2.49 -19.47 -1.89
C TYR A 221 -1.95 -18.19 -2.54
N GLY A 222 -0.99 -17.52 -1.91
CA GLY A 222 -0.41 -16.30 -2.47
C GLY A 222 -1.43 -15.16 -2.59
N ILE A 223 -2.26 -14.95 -1.55
CA ILE A 223 -3.28 -13.91 -1.53
C ILE A 223 -2.79 -12.68 -0.76
N ILE A 224 -2.85 -11.53 -1.38
CA ILE A 224 -2.66 -10.22 -0.75
C ILE A 224 -4.04 -9.69 -0.42
N PHE A 225 -4.47 -9.82 0.85
CA PHE A 225 -5.75 -9.29 1.28
C PHE A 225 -5.61 -7.86 1.76
N VAL A 226 -6.35 -6.95 1.13
CA VAL A 226 -6.37 -5.52 1.46
C VAL A 226 -7.79 -5.08 1.73
N GLY A 227 -8.08 -4.63 2.94
CA GLY A 227 -9.44 -4.22 3.28
C GLY A 227 -9.51 -2.83 3.88
N THR A 228 -10.65 -2.16 3.73
CA THR A 228 -10.97 -0.93 4.41
C THR A 228 -11.82 -1.18 5.65
N GLY A 229 -11.78 -0.25 6.60
CA GLY A 229 -12.60 -0.33 7.79
C GLY A 229 -13.02 1.04 8.30
N HIS A 230 -14.28 1.15 8.70
CA HIS A 230 -14.82 2.37 9.29
C HIS A 230 -14.52 2.46 10.79
N TYR A 231 -14.13 3.65 11.23
CA TYR A 231 -13.97 3.97 12.63
C TYR A 231 -15.20 4.64 13.20
N ASP A 232 -15.64 4.13 14.37
CA ASP A 232 -16.61 4.80 15.23
C ASP A 232 -15.93 5.36 16.46
N LYS A 233 -16.47 6.45 16.98
CA LYS A 233 -16.08 6.97 18.28
C LYS A 233 -16.55 6.01 19.37
N ILE A 234 -15.66 5.68 20.32
CA ILE A 234 -16.07 4.97 21.53
C ILE A 234 -16.91 5.93 22.35
N LEU A 235 -18.17 5.55 22.59
CA LEU A 235 -19.03 6.31 23.49
C LEU A 235 -18.55 6.08 24.93
N GLU A 236 -18.21 7.16 25.60
CA GLU A 236 -17.91 7.14 27.04
C GLU A 236 -19.24 7.07 27.78
N MET A 237 -19.50 5.93 28.40
CA MET A 237 -20.71 5.74 29.25
C MET A 237 -20.50 6.25 30.65
N ASP A 238 -19.25 6.38 31.10
CA ASP A 238 -18.87 6.92 32.42
C ASP A 238 -17.87 8.07 32.20
N PRO A 239 -18.26 9.33 32.54
CA PRO A 239 -17.39 10.50 32.40
C PRO A 239 -16.14 10.44 33.28
N TYR A 240 -16.11 9.58 34.32
CA TYR A 240 -15.00 9.42 35.24
C TYR A 240 -14.08 8.26 34.91
N SER A 241 -14.46 7.40 33.97
CA SER A 241 -13.63 6.29 33.50
C SER A 241 -12.63 6.75 32.44
N PRO A 242 -11.33 6.40 32.53
CA PRO A 242 -10.38 6.72 31.47
C PRO A 242 -10.79 6.00 30.19
N THR A 243 -10.99 6.76 29.13
CA THR A 243 -11.36 6.21 27.81
C THR A 243 -10.33 5.20 27.35
N PRO A 244 -10.69 3.96 27.01
CA PRO A 244 -9.75 2.97 26.53
C PRO A 244 -9.08 3.46 25.25
N LYS A 245 -7.75 3.52 25.23
CA LYS A 245 -6.97 3.84 24.02
C LYS A 245 -6.85 2.58 23.18
N GLU A 246 -7.54 2.52 22.06
CA GLU A 246 -7.40 1.41 21.12
C GLU A 246 -6.26 1.60 20.11
N THR A 247 -5.74 2.82 19.99
CA THR A 247 -4.64 3.14 19.06
C THR A 247 -3.32 3.26 19.81
N ILE A 248 -2.24 2.66 19.25
CA ILE A 248 -0.90 2.70 19.87
C ILE A 248 -0.29 4.09 19.72
N VAL A 249 -0.53 4.76 18.59
CA VAL A 249 0.12 6.01 18.19
C VAL A 249 -0.81 7.21 18.33
N GLY A 250 -2.12 7.01 18.28
CA GLY A 250 -3.13 8.07 18.37
C GLY A 250 -3.59 8.37 19.80
N LYS A 251 -3.95 9.64 20.05
CA LYS A 251 -4.60 10.07 21.31
C LYS A 251 -6.13 9.81 21.29
N GLN A 252 -6.66 9.21 20.24
CA GLN A 252 -8.10 9.12 20.00
C GLN A 252 -8.63 7.73 20.33
N SER A 253 -9.77 7.72 21.00
CA SER A 253 -10.52 6.51 21.35
C SER A 253 -11.42 6.09 20.20
N TRP A 254 -10.82 5.53 19.15
CA TRP A 254 -11.53 5.04 17.99
C TRP A 254 -11.45 3.52 17.90
N LYS A 255 -12.53 2.87 17.53
CA LYS A 255 -12.58 1.43 17.24
C LYS A 255 -13.14 1.18 15.85
N LEU A 256 -12.74 0.06 15.25
CA LEU A 256 -13.39 -0.42 14.03
C LEU A 256 -14.84 -0.79 14.32
N LYS A 257 -15.73 -0.25 13.49
CA LYS A 257 -17.15 -0.56 13.52
C LYS A 257 -17.37 -2.03 13.18
N ARG A 258 -18.26 -2.71 13.89
CA ARG A 258 -18.69 -4.09 13.59
C ARG A 258 -17.59 -5.14 13.39
N CYS A 259 -16.33 -4.83 13.66
CA CYS A 259 -15.22 -5.77 13.65
C CYS A 259 -14.65 -5.89 15.06
N GLY A 260 -14.41 -7.11 15.50
CA GLY A 260 -13.76 -7.35 16.78
C GLY A 260 -12.34 -6.80 16.81
N SER A 261 -11.79 -6.50 17.99
CA SER A 261 -10.41 -6.06 18.21
C SER A 261 -9.36 -7.03 17.61
N ASN A 262 -9.75 -8.26 17.35
CA ASN A 262 -8.91 -9.30 16.77
C ASN A 262 -8.38 -8.95 15.35
N LEU A 263 -9.11 -8.19 14.54
CA LEU A 263 -8.64 -7.81 13.21
C LEU A 263 -7.31 -7.03 13.28
N LYS A 264 -7.19 -6.11 14.22
CA LYS A 264 -5.97 -5.35 14.46
C LYS A 264 -4.77 -6.25 14.81
N PHE A 265 -5.01 -7.33 15.58
CA PHE A 265 -3.94 -8.28 15.95
C PHE A 265 -3.62 -9.28 14.84
N LEU A 266 -4.59 -9.65 14.02
CA LEU A 266 -4.41 -10.60 12.94
C LEU A 266 -3.79 -9.99 11.70
N ALA A 267 -4.02 -8.71 11.42
CA ALA A 267 -3.40 -8.00 10.32
C ALA A 267 -1.86 -7.96 10.44
N SER A 268 -1.16 -8.07 9.33
CA SER A 268 0.28 -7.79 9.25
C SER A 268 0.53 -6.31 9.20
N ILE A 269 -0.29 -5.59 8.45
CA ILE A 269 -0.27 -4.13 8.38
C ILE A 269 -1.66 -3.62 8.77
N TYR A 270 -1.67 -2.72 9.73
CA TYR A 270 -2.86 -1.99 10.15
C TYR A 270 -2.54 -0.51 10.13
N ALA A 271 -3.12 0.21 9.18
CA ALA A 271 -2.87 1.61 8.93
C ALA A 271 -4.13 2.45 9.17
N ILE A 272 -3.95 3.69 9.59
CA ILE A 272 -5.03 4.66 9.77
C ILE A 272 -4.83 5.79 8.78
N THR A 273 -5.90 6.15 8.07
CA THR A 273 -5.93 7.30 7.17
C THR A 273 -6.58 8.50 7.83
N ASN A 274 -5.99 9.67 7.63
CA ASN A 274 -6.54 10.96 8.01
C ASN A 274 -6.34 11.96 6.88
N ALA A 275 -7.41 12.66 6.46
CA ALA A 275 -7.36 13.53 5.31
C ALA A 275 -7.48 15.02 5.70
N THR A 276 -6.66 15.86 5.08
CA THR A 276 -6.67 17.31 5.24
C THR A 276 -6.68 17.96 3.86
N LEU A 277 -7.58 18.92 3.64
CA LEU A 277 -7.67 19.66 2.39
C LEU A 277 -6.39 20.46 2.15
N LEU A 278 -5.79 20.32 0.97
CA LEU A 278 -4.60 21.04 0.55
C LEU A 278 -4.99 22.32 -0.20
N VAL A 279 -4.94 23.43 0.50
CA VAL A 279 -5.19 24.77 -0.05
C VAL A 279 -4.08 25.72 0.36
N ASP A 280 -3.91 26.78 -0.41
CA ASP A 280 -3.00 27.89 -0.07
C ASP A 280 -3.67 28.92 0.86
N SER A 281 -2.98 30.02 1.14
CA SER A 281 -3.48 31.12 1.97
C SER A 281 -4.75 31.78 1.43
N ASN A 282 -4.99 31.69 0.11
CA ASN A 282 -6.15 32.23 -0.58
C ASN A 282 -7.28 31.18 -0.71
N LYS A 283 -7.12 30.01 -0.10
CA LYS A 283 -8.03 28.85 -0.20
C LYS A 283 -8.11 28.24 -1.61
N GLU A 284 -7.14 28.53 -2.48
CA GLU A 284 -7.00 27.89 -3.77
C GLU A 284 -6.32 26.52 -3.63
N PRO A 285 -6.71 25.51 -4.42
CA PRO A 285 -6.14 24.17 -4.30
C PRO A 285 -4.66 24.17 -4.63
N LEU A 286 -3.87 23.47 -3.80
CA LEU A 286 -2.48 23.16 -4.13
C LEU A 286 -2.45 22.06 -5.20
N TYR A 287 -1.43 22.10 -6.07
CA TYR A 287 -1.23 21.10 -7.13
C TYR A 287 -2.35 21.04 -8.18
N ASP A 288 -3.02 22.15 -8.38
CA ASP A 288 -3.99 22.29 -9.45
C ASP A 288 -3.30 22.22 -10.82
N ASP A 289 -3.90 21.48 -11.75
CA ASP A 289 -3.51 21.38 -13.16
C ASP A 289 -4.46 22.17 -14.08
N GLY A 290 -5.29 23.05 -13.51
CA GLY A 290 -6.33 23.79 -14.20
C GLY A 290 -7.63 22.98 -14.43
N THR A 291 -7.68 21.75 -13.95
CA THR A 291 -8.86 20.87 -14.10
C THR A 291 -9.51 20.51 -12.76
N SER A 292 -8.88 20.87 -11.64
CA SER A 292 -9.34 20.51 -10.31
C SER A 292 -10.41 21.46 -9.78
N ALA A 293 -11.42 20.91 -9.13
CA ALA A 293 -12.37 21.73 -8.37
C ALA A 293 -11.70 22.31 -7.12
N SER A 294 -12.21 23.43 -6.60
CA SER A 294 -11.64 24.18 -5.47
C SER A 294 -11.40 23.37 -4.18
N LYS A 295 -11.96 22.15 -4.08
CA LYS A 295 -11.80 21.25 -2.92
C LYS A 295 -11.43 19.83 -3.34
N ASP A 296 -10.65 19.67 -4.40
CA ASP A 296 -10.35 18.37 -4.97
C ASP A 296 -9.13 17.68 -4.34
N ILE A 297 -8.12 18.44 -3.93
CA ILE A 297 -6.81 17.88 -3.53
C ILE A 297 -6.66 17.81 -2.01
N PHE A 298 -6.28 16.62 -1.52
CA PHE A 298 -6.09 16.33 -0.10
C PHE A 298 -4.71 15.75 0.18
N GLN A 299 -4.14 16.12 1.32
CA GLN A 299 -3.12 15.32 1.99
C GLN A 299 -3.83 14.22 2.76
N VAL A 300 -3.39 12.99 2.56
CA VAL A 300 -3.88 11.81 3.27
C VAL A 300 -2.70 11.24 4.08
N ASP A 301 -2.72 11.48 5.37
CA ASP A 301 -1.74 10.92 6.28
C ASP A 301 -2.07 9.45 6.54
N VAL A 302 -1.18 8.55 6.15
CA VAL A 302 -1.28 7.13 6.42
C VAL A 302 -0.33 6.78 7.56
N THR A 303 -0.89 6.50 8.73
CA THR A 303 -0.13 6.14 9.93
C THR A 303 -0.17 4.63 10.13
N LEU A 304 1.00 4.00 10.19
CA LEU A 304 1.12 2.58 10.51
C LEU A 304 0.92 2.37 12.02
N GLU A 305 -0.29 2.02 12.43
CA GLU A 305 -0.58 1.66 13.83
C GLU A 305 0.08 0.33 14.21
N ARG A 306 0.18 -0.57 13.25
CA ARG A 306 0.85 -1.84 13.39
C ARG A 306 1.45 -2.28 12.06
N CYS A 307 2.72 -2.66 12.12
CA CYS A 307 3.42 -3.32 11.02
C CYS A 307 4.25 -4.47 11.60
N LYS A 308 4.11 -5.68 11.06
CA LYS A 308 4.90 -6.84 11.50
C LYS A 308 6.25 -6.94 10.79
N THR A 309 6.39 -6.29 9.67
CA THR A 309 7.59 -6.32 8.83
C THR A 309 8.53 -5.15 9.09
N ALA A 310 8.03 -4.08 9.76
CA ALA A 310 8.79 -2.87 10.05
C ALA A 310 8.27 -2.17 11.31
N CYS A 311 8.80 -0.97 11.61
CA CYS A 311 8.42 -0.19 12.79
C CYS A 311 7.01 0.39 12.67
N SER A 312 6.20 0.19 13.71
CA SER A 312 4.93 0.89 13.88
C SER A 312 5.14 2.36 14.26
N GLY A 313 4.15 3.20 14.00
CA GLY A 313 4.15 4.61 14.38
C GLY A 313 4.57 5.57 13.27
N THR A 314 5.06 5.07 12.14
CA THR A 314 5.45 5.92 11.00
C THR A 314 4.21 6.46 10.31
N THR A 315 4.21 7.78 10.05
CA THR A 315 3.19 8.47 9.24
C THR A 315 3.80 8.90 7.92
N THR A 316 3.12 8.58 6.82
CA THR A 316 3.51 8.98 5.47
C THR A 316 2.40 9.84 4.86
N PRO A 317 2.70 11.07 4.43
CA PRO A 317 1.73 11.91 3.76
C PRO A 317 1.61 11.52 2.29
N PHE A 318 0.41 11.21 1.85
CA PHE A 318 0.06 11.00 0.45
C PHE A 318 -0.75 12.18 -0.07
N VAL A 319 -0.78 12.37 -1.38
CA VAL A 319 -1.64 13.34 -2.03
C VAL A 319 -2.67 12.60 -2.88
N ALA A 320 -3.93 12.93 -2.66
CA ALA A 320 -5.04 12.35 -3.40
C ALA A 320 -6.00 13.43 -3.90
N SER A 321 -6.59 13.18 -5.06
CA SER A 321 -7.65 13.96 -5.68
C SER A 321 -8.98 13.19 -5.54
N GLN A 322 -10.06 13.89 -5.26
CA GLN A 322 -11.40 13.27 -5.25
C GLN A 322 -11.80 12.77 -6.64
N THR A 323 -11.33 13.43 -7.69
CA THR A 323 -11.72 13.12 -9.07
C THR A 323 -10.73 12.20 -9.78
N LYS A 324 -9.41 12.28 -9.45
CA LYS A 324 -8.34 11.54 -10.13
C LYS A 324 -7.70 10.45 -9.27
N GLY A 325 -8.09 10.34 -8.00
CA GLY A 325 -7.56 9.34 -7.09
C GLY A 325 -6.16 9.69 -6.55
N PHE A 326 -5.32 8.69 -6.38
CA PHE A 326 -3.98 8.81 -5.79
C PHE A 326 -2.98 9.43 -6.78
N LEU A 327 -2.23 10.44 -6.35
CA LEU A 327 -1.27 11.18 -7.16
C LEU A 327 0.17 10.90 -6.70
N ASN A 328 0.78 9.82 -7.22
CA ASN A 328 2.08 9.31 -6.73
C ASN A 328 3.22 10.30 -6.89
N ALA A 329 3.40 10.88 -8.07
CA ALA A 329 4.49 11.83 -8.32
C ALA A 329 4.32 13.13 -7.51
N VAL A 330 3.08 13.60 -7.35
CA VAL A 330 2.75 14.76 -6.50
C VAL A 330 3.00 14.42 -5.03
N THR A 331 2.73 13.20 -4.61
CA THR A 331 3.04 12.69 -3.26
C THR A 331 4.55 12.82 -2.98
N ASN A 332 5.39 12.32 -3.88
CA ASN A 332 6.85 12.42 -3.74
C ASN A 332 7.30 13.88 -3.64
N TYR A 333 6.83 14.74 -4.53
CA TYR A 333 7.14 16.17 -4.50
C TYR A 333 6.64 16.85 -3.21
N HIS A 334 5.41 16.54 -2.78
CA HIS A 334 4.84 17.09 -1.54
C HIS A 334 5.65 16.67 -0.31
N TYR A 335 6.02 15.37 -0.25
CA TYR A 335 6.89 14.85 0.81
C TYR A 335 8.21 15.60 0.90
N LEU A 336 8.87 15.84 -0.24
CA LEU A 336 10.13 16.61 -0.29
C LEU A 336 9.95 18.06 0.20
N ARG A 337 8.84 18.70 -0.16
CA ARG A 337 8.53 20.04 0.32
C ARG A 337 8.32 20.11 1.84
N LEU A 338 7.64 19.12 2.41
CA LEU A 338 7.45 18.99 3.87
C LEU A 338 8.79 18.76 4.60
N ASN A 339 9.77 18.18 3.91
CA ASN A 339 11.12 17.91 4.42
C ASN A 339 12.15 18.94 3.90
N ASN A 340 11.83 20.23 4.04
CA ASN A 340 12.72 21.35 3.71
C ASN A 340 13.24 21.32 2.26
N TYR A 341 12.42 20.88 1.32
CA TYR A 341 12.77 20.77 -0.10
C TYR A 341 14.01 19.90 -0.37
N PHE A 342 14.19 18.84 0.41
CA PHE A 342 15.30 17.91 0.25
C PHE A 342 15.39 17.40 -1.20
N GLY A 343 16.58 17.53 -1.81
CA GLY A 343 16.78 17.11 -3.21
C GLY A 343 16.06 17.97 -4.26
N LEU A 344 15.49 19.10 -3.86
CA LEU A 344 14.88 20.09 -4.74
C LEU A 344 15.70 21.38 -4.68
N ASN A 345 16.41 21.67 -5.76
CA ASN A 345 17.19 22.92 -5.90
C ASN A 345 16.28 24.08 -6.31
N GLY A 346 16.75 25.32 -6.12
CA GLY A 346 16.00 26.53 -6.49
C GLY A 346 15.34 27.23 -5.31
N ASN A 347 14.22 27.89 -5.54
CA ASN A 347 13.49 28.64 -4.53
C ASN A 347 12.11 28.00 -4.23
N LYS A 348 11.37 28.56 -3.25
CA LYS A 348 10.06 28.01 -2.84
C LYS A 348 8.99 28.00 -3.94
N GLN A 349 9.16 28.75 -5.01
CA GLN A 349 8.20 28.83 -6.12
C GLN A 349 8.59 27.96 -7.31
N LYS A 350 9.90 27.85 -7.60
CA LYS A 350 10.45 27.09 -8.72
C LYS A 350 11.56 26.19 -8.21
N GLN A 351 11.40 24.90 -8.38
CA GLN A 351 12.33 23.88 -7.93
C GLN A 351 12.81 23.04 -9.12
N GLN A 352 13.99 22.45 -8.97
CA GLN A 352 14.56 21.47 -9.90
C GLN A 352 14.91 20.20 -9.11
N PRO A 353 14.44 19.01 -9.51
CA PRO A 353 14.92 17.77 -8.91
C PRO A 353 16.44 17.65 -9.08
N PHE A 354 17.15 17.21 -8.06
CA PHE A 354 18.62 17.18 -8.06
C PHE A 354 19.22 16.36 -9.21
N LEU A 355 18.53 15.30 -9.68
CA LEU A 355 18.93 14.52 -10.85
C LEU A 355 18.53 15.16 -12.19
N MET A 356 17.76 16.25 -12.19
CA MET A 356 17.28 16.94 -13.39
C MET A 356 17.34 18.47 -13.20
N PRO A 357 18.54 19.06 -13.07
CA PRO A 357 18.71 20.49 -12.76
C PRO A 357 18.16 21.41 -13.85
N ASP A 358 18.05 20.94 -15.07
CA ASP A 358 17.50 21.71 -16.19
C ASP A 358 15.97 21.69 -16.26
N THR A 359 15.31 20.87 -15.42
CA THR A 359 13.86 20.73 -15.41
C THR A 359 13.26 21.49 -14.23
N THR A 360 12.57 22.60 -14.52
CA THR A 360 11.91 23.39 -13.50
C THR A 360 10.49 22.92 -13.28
N ILE A 361 10.17 22.63 -12.02
CA ILE A 361 8.83 22.29 -11.53
C ILE A 361 8.36 23.28 -10.47
N SER A 362 7.08 23.37 -10.30
CA SER A 362 6.43 24.17 -9.25
C SER A 362 5.20 23.45 -8.73
N ARG A 363 4.57 23.97 -7.67
CA ARG A 363 3.31 23.42 -7.17
C ARG A 363 2.20 23.38 -8.23
N ASN A 364 2.22 24.30 -9.21
CA ASN A 364 1.19 24.41 -10.24
C ASN A 364 1.52 23.59 -11.50
N THR A 365 2.78 23.20 -11.70
CA THR A 365 3.22 22.50 -12.91
C THR A 365 3.66 21.07 -12.68
N VAL A 366 3.93 20.68 -11.43
CA VAL A 366 4.47 19.33 -11.12
C VAL A 366 3.57 18.21 -11.60
N ARG A 367 2.28 18.36 -11.47
CA ARG A 367 1.30 17.34 -11.90
C ARG A 367 1.35 17.11 -13.41
N GLN A 368 1.34 18.19 -14.18
CA GLN A 368 1.42 18.13 -15.64
C GLN A 368 2.78 17.59 -16.11
N ILE A 369 3.89 18.14 -15.57
CA ILE A 369 5.25 17.77 -15.99
C ILE A 369 5.55 16.30 -15.62
N ALA A 370 5.22 15.89 -14.40
CA ALA A 370 5.39 14.50 -13.98
C ALA A 370 4.44 13.54 -14.75
N GLY A 371 3.24 13.98 -15.11
CA GLY A 371 2.33 13.21 -15.96
C GLY A 371 2.91 12.88 -17.33
N SER A 372 3.66 13.80 -17.93
CA SER A 372 4.26 13.63 -19.26
C SER A 372 5.68 13.04 -19.26
N SER A 373 6.42 13.08 -18.14
CA SER A 373 7.82 12.66 -18.08
C SER A 373 8.08 11.54 -17.07
N PRO A 374 8.34 10.29 -17.52
CA PRO A 374 8.78 9.20 -16.64
C PRO A 374 10.05 9.52 -15.86
N GLN A 375 10.99 10.26 -16.46
CA GLN A 375 12.25 10.64 -15.84
C GLN A 375 12.02 11.59 -14.65
N VAL A 376 11.10 12.56 -14.79
CA VAL A 376 10.73 13.45 -13.68
C VAL A 376 10.09 12.65 -12.54
N ARG A 377 9.20 11.70 -12.85
CA ARG A 377 8.64 10.80 -11.84
C ARG A 377 9.73 10.03 -11.10
N ARG A 378 10.70 9.47 -11.85
CA ARG A 378 11.80 8.72 -11.28
C ARG A 378 12.74 9.59 -10.44
N ALA A 379 13.06 10.80 -10.89
CA ALA A 379 13.86 11.75 -10.12
C ALA A 379 13.21 12.13 -8.78
N LEU A 380 11.91 12.39 -8.80
CA LEU A 380 11.14 12.69 -7.58
C LEU A 380 11.03 11.48 -6.65
N GLU A 381 10.85 10.29 -7.19
CA GLU A 381 10.82 9.03 -6.44
C GLU A 381 12.14 8.79 -5.71
N LEU A 382 13.28 8.86 -6.43
CA LEU A 382 14.60 8.67 -5.84
C LEU A 382 14.92 9.71 -4.77
N ALA A 383 14.58 10.98 -5.01
CA ALA A 383 14.75 12.04 -4.01
C ALA A 383 13.91 11.78 -2.75
N ALA A 384 12.65 11.38 -2.92
CA ALA A 384 11.74 11.09 -1.81
C ALA A 384 12.18 9.85 -1.02
N GLN A 385 12.63 8.78 -1.70
CA GLN A 385 13.22 7.61 -1.06
C GLN A 385 14.48 7.98 -0.26
N TYR A 386 15.35 8.78 -0.85
CA TYR A 386 16.57 9.24 -0.18
C TYR A 386 16.24 10.02 1.10
N CYS A 387 15.35 11.01 0.97
CA CYS A 387 14.87 11.80 2.10
C CYS A 387 14.25 10.93 3.20
N PHE A 388 13.38 9.99 2.83
CA PHE A 388 12.69 9.13 3.77
C PHE A 388 13.66 8.24 4.55
N ILE A 389 14.57 7.58 3.85
CA ILE A 389 15.56 6.67 4.46
C ILE A 389 16.49 7.44 5.37
N LYS A 390 17.03 8.58 4.91
CA LYS A 390 17.91 9.45 5.71
C LYS A 390 17.26 9.87 7.04
N ASN A 391 15.95 10.13 7.02
CA ASN A 391 15.23 10.65 8.18
C ASN A 391 14.67 9.58 9.12
N ASN A 392 14.37 8.38 8.61
CA ASN A 392 13.56 7.40 9.34
C ASN A 392 14.25 6.06 9.58
N TRP A 393 15.30 5.71 8.82
CA TRP A 393 15.97 4.42 8.97
C TRP A 393 17.30 4.53 9.70
N ASN A 394 17.70 3.41 10.33
CA ASN A 394 19.08 3.24 10.76
C ASN A 394 19.95 2.92 9.53
N THR A 395 20.62 3.94 8.98
CA THR A 395 21.39 3.81 7.73
C THR A 395 22.77 3.19 7.90
N ARG A 396 23.20 2.90 9.13
CA ARG A 396 24.55 2.37 9.42
C ARG A 396 24.79 1.00 8.79
N ASP A 397 23.74 0.21 8.63
CA ASP A 397 23.83 -1.16 8.12
C ASP A 397 23.67 -1.24 6.58
N LEU A 398 23.49 -0.11 5.89
CA LEU A 398 23.20 -0.09 4.44
C LEU A 398 24.45 0.03 3.55
N HIS A 399 25.66 0.04 4.11
CA HIS A 399 26.95 0.09 3.40
C HIS A 399 27.16 1.27 2.43
N VAL A 400 26.23 2.22 2.37
CA VAL A 400 26.26 3.45 1.57
C VAL A 400 26.08 4.67 2.44
N ASP A 401 26.59 5.81 1.98
CA ASP A 401 26.55 7.06 2.75
C ASP A 401 25.29 7.86 2.47
N PHE A 402 24.37 7.88 3.41
CA PHE A 402 23.15 8.71 3.39
C PHE A 402 23.37 10.13 3.95
N SER A 403 24.58 10.48 4.38
CA SER A 403 24.90 11.84 4.85
C SER A 403 25.18 12.80 3.69
N MET A 404 25.51 12.29 2.51
CA MET A 404 25.88 13.08 1.34
C MET A 404 24.70 14.00 0.91
N GLU A 405 25.03 15.22 0.52
CA GLU A 405 24.02 16.13 -0.01
C GLU A 405 23.62 15.75 -1.45
N PRO A 406 22.32 15.86 -1.82
CA PRO A 406 21.84 15.48 -3.14
C PRO A 406 22.56 16.14 -4.32
N ALA A 407 22.94 17.41 -4.19
CA ALA A 407 23.71 18.12 -5.23
C ALA A 407 25.07 17.43 -5.50
N LYS A 408 25.77 17.02 -4.45
CA LYS A 408 27.02 16.29 -4.57
C LYS A 408 26.87 14.91 -5.21
N VAL A 409 25.75 14.22 -4.91
CA VAL A 409 25.39 12.97 -5.58
C VAL A 409 25.27 13.19 -7.09
N PHE A 410 24.55 14.25 -7.50
CA PHE A 410 24.40 14.59 -8.91
C PHE A 410 25.75 14.91 -9.58
N ASP A 411 26.60 15.75 -8.94
CA ASP A 411 27.90 16.14 -9.50
C ASP A 411 28.79 14.92 -9.79
N ILE A 412 28.80 13.94 -8.91
CA ILE A 412 29.56 12.70 -9.09
C ILE A 412 28.94 11.85 -10.23
N LEU A 413 27.63 11.69 -10.28
CA LEU A 413 26.94 10.94 -11.32
C LEU A 413 27.05 11.60 -12.71
N ASN A 414 27.16 12.92 -12.76
CA ASN A 414 27.25 13.73 -14.00
C ASN A 414 28.70 14.09 -14.38
N SER A 415 29.71 13.53 -13.73
CA SER A 415 31.11 13.79 -14.04
C SER A 415 31.45 13.37 -15.49
N ASP A 416 32.46 14.02 -16.10
CA ASP A 416 32.84 13.78 -17.50
C ASP A 416 33.11 12.31 -17.86
N LYS A 417 33.49 11.50 -16.87
CA LYS A 417 33.69 10.05 -17.04
C LYS A 417 32.38 9.25 -17.04
N LYS A 418 31.24 9.86 -16.67
CA LYS A 418 29.97 9.16 -16.40
C LYS A 418 28.76 9.86 -17.01
N LYS A 419 28.91 10.65 -18.08
CA LYS A 419 27.86 11.50 -18.67
C LYS A 419 26.51 10.84 -18.96
N THR A 420 26.49 9.53 -19.21
CA THR A 420 25.25 8.77 -19.46
C THR A 420 24.59 8.25 -18.21
N LEU A 421 25.32 8.21 -17.07
CA LEU A 421 24.88 7.50 -15.89
C LEU A 421 23.61 8.09 -15.26
N VAL A 422 23.46 9.43 -15.28
CA VAL A 422 22.23 10.08 -14.79
C VAL A 422 21.03 9.67 -15.62
N GLN A 423 21.16 9.60 -16.96
CA GLN A 423 20.10 9.14 -17.86
C GLN A 423 19.79 7.66 -17.64
N ASP A 424 20.80 6.83 -17.42
CA ASP A 424 20.63 5.41 -17.13
C ASP A 424 19.84 5.23 -15.84
N VAL A 425 20.17 5.99 -14.78
CA VAL A 425 19.42 5.99 -13.50
C VAL A 425 17.96 6.43 -13.70
N LEU A 426 17.72 7.49 -14.48
CA LEU A 426 16.38 8.03 -14.71
C LEU A 426 15.48 7.12 -15.57
N ASN A 427 16.09 6.23 -16.35
CA ASN A 427 15.37 5.25 -17.19
C ASN A 427 15.14 3.90 -16.45
N THR A 428 15.26 3.87 -15.13
CA THR A 428 15.03 2.69 -14.29
C THR A 428 13.70 2.76 -13.55
N ARG A 429 13.31 1.63 -12.95
CA ARG A 429 12.20 1.53 -11.99
C ARG A 429 12.70 1.22 -10.58
N GLY A 430 11.97 1.64 -9.55
CA GLY A 430 12.34 1.45 -8.14
C GLY A 430 11.66 0.28 -7.42
N TYR A 431 10.81 -0.47 -8.10
CA TYR A 431 10.11 -1.63 -7.56
C TYR A 431 10.58 -2.92 -8.23
N TRP A 432 10.67 -4.01 -7.47
CA TRP A 432 10.98 -5.31 -8.03
C TRP A 432 9.74 -5.93 -8.73
N THR A 433 9.99 -6.81 -9.66
CA THR A 433 8.96 -7.65 -10.30
C THR A 433 9.62 -8.97 -10.71
N TYR A 434 8.82 -9.96 -11.07
CA TYR A 434 9.28 -11.20 -11.68
C TYR A 434 9.02 -11.18 -13.20
N GLY A 435 9.62 -12.12 -13.91
CA GLY A 435 9.52 -12.17 -15.37
C GLY A 435 10.31 -11.07 -16.06
N GLN A 436 10.09 -10.95 -17.37
CA GLN A 436 10.75 -9.94 -18.21
C GLN A 436 10.08 -8.57 -18.03
N CYS A 437 10.88 -7.53 -17.90
CA CYS A 437 10.44 -6.15 -17.86
C CYS A 437 11.39 -5.28 -18.69
N ASP A 438 10.84 -4.47 -19.59
CA ASP A 438 11.62 -3.61 -20.49
C ASP A 438 12.38 -2.51 -19.76
N ILE A 439 11.88 -2.10 -18.57
CA ILE A 439 12.52 -1.07 -17.76
C ILE A 439 13.37 -1.77 -16.70
N PRO A 440 14.71 -1.56 -16.70
CA PRO A 440 15.59 -2.19 -15.72
C PRO A 440 15.27 -1.72 -14.30
N TYR A 441 15.51 -2.58 -13.34
CA TYR A 441 15.44 -2.24 -11.92
C TYR A 441 16.73 -1.56 -11.49
N MET A 442 16.62 -0.54 -10.63
CA MET A 442 17.74 0.02 -9.89
C MET A 442 17.24 0.55 -8.53
N SER A 443 17.83 0.07 -7.46
CA SER A 443 17.56 0.60 -6.13
C SER A 443 18.26 1.94 -5.89
N LEU A 444 17.77 2.67 -4.87
CA LEU A 444 18.49 3.84 -4.38
C LEU A 444 19.88 3.45 -3.83
N ILE A 445 19.99 2.28 -3.19
CA ILE A 445 21.28 1.77 -2.68
C ILE A 445 22.26 1.61 -3.84
N ARG A 446 21.85 0.98 -4.95
CA ARG A 446 22.70 0.79 -6.11
C ARG A 446 23.15 2.12 -6.72
N MET A 447 22.23 3.08 -6.81
CA MET A 447 22.59 4.43 -7.26
C MET A 447 23.68 5.05 -6.36
N LEU A 448 23.58 4.93 -5.04
CA LEU A 448 24.58 5.47 -4.11
C LEU A 448 25.90 4.68 -4.14
N GLU A 449 25.88 3.37 -4.43
CA GLU A 449 27.11 2.58 -4.68
C GLU A 449 27.86 3.08 -5.90
N LEU A 450 27.16 3.42 -6.99
CA LEU A 450 27.77 4.02 -8.19
C LEU A 450 28.43 5.37 -7.89
N VAL A 451 27.87 6.14 -6.95
CA VAL A 451 28.48 7.38 -6.45
C VAL A 451 29.79 7.08 -5.69
N LYS A 452 29.81 6.03 -4.85
CA LYS A 452 30.99 5.66 -4.07
C LYS A 452 32.15 5.15 -4.92
N GLN A 453 31.87 4.53 -6.07
CA GLN A 453 32.87 4.00 -7.00
C GLN A 453 33.51 5.08 -7.91
N GLY A 454 33.07 6.31 -7.87
CA GLY A 454 33.58 7.44 -8.64
C GLY A 454 34.47 8.34 -7.88
#